data_3add71c728e6eb4002c0f02a90f8229e
#
_entry.id   3add71c728e6eb4002c0f02a90f8229e
#
_cell.length_a   1.000
_cell.length_b   1.000
_cell.length_c   1.000
_cell.angle_alpha   90.00
_cell.angle_beta   90.00
_cell.angle_gamma   90.00
#
_symmetry.space_group_name_H-M   'P 1'
#
loop_
_entity.id
_entity.type
_entity.pdbx_description
1 polymer ?
#
loop_
_entity_poly.entity_id
_entity_poly.type
_entity_poly.pdbx_seq_one_letter_code
_entity_poly.pdbx_strand_id
1 'polypeptide(L)'
;MAHSDYPQAATNAAKKARKHKEENGSSCGTSVGWTRARQLANREALSDDEVIRTYSFLSRAKVYDQGKYFDENENEICGSIMYDAWGGSSMLPWAESRAKKIMDERSKENNMEKRSINFELRAKPESRTIFGTATVFNSAYDMGWYDEEMAPESLNEADMKDVVALFNHDQNMVLARTSSGTLKLNVTGNSMEYEFEAPNTTLGNDLLEMVKRGDVYQSSFAFTVEKEDWQERSGMKPKRVIRSIKKVYDVSPVTYPANPDTMVAKRSYEATKEIDEDLKKVIEISVKSEINIQNELRRNALHLLNLKTK
;
A
#
# COMPACT_ATOMS: atom_id res chain seq x y z
N MET A 1 -0.20 -3.41 15.53
CA MET A 1 -1.16 -4.11 16.46
C MET A 1 -0.42 -5.15 17.30
N ALA A 2 -1.04 -5.70 18.36
CA ALA A 2 -0.45 -6.73 19.21
C ALA A 2 -1.20 -8.06 18.99
N HIS A 3 -0.47 -9.16 18.71
CA HIS A 3 -1.03 -10.45 18.33
C HIS A 3 -0.66 -11.52 19.36
N SER A 4 -1.63 -12.05 20.10
CA SER A 4 -1.44 -13.07 21.12
C SER A 4 -2.28 -14.35 20.91
N ASP A 5 -3.04 -14.39 19.80
CA ASP A 5 -3.99 -15.45 19.47
C ASP A 5 -3.38 -16.59 18.63
N TYR A 6 -2.05 -16.72 18.65
CA TYR A 6 -1.37 -17.82 17.96
C TYR A 6 -1.62 -19.19 18.62
N PRO A 7 -1.48 -20.31 17.85
CA PRO A 7 -1.82 -21.66 18.32
C PRO A 7 -1.09 -22.09 19.59
N GLN A 8 -1.77 -22.79 20.49
CA GLN A 8 -1.16 -23.37 21.69
C GLN A 8 -0.04 -24.35 21.34
N ALA A 9 -0.15 -25.06 20.22
CA ALA A 9 0.90 -25.95 19.72
C ALA A 9 2.22 -25.20 19.41
N ALA A 10 2.14 -23.96 18.94
CA ALA A 10 3.33 -23.12 18.74
C ALA A 10 4.02 -22.76 20.07
N THR A 11 3.23 -22.46 21.11
CA THR A 11 3.74 -22.28 22.47
C THR A 11 4.44 -23.54 22.97
N ASN A 12 3.89 -24.72 22.72
CA ASN A 12 4.45 -25.99 23.16
C ASN A 12 5.77 -26.30 22.42
N ALA A 13 5.85 -26.02 21.10
CA ALA A 13 7.08 -26.15 20.32
C ALA A 13 8.19 -25.24 20.87
N ALA A 14 7.88 -23.99 21.14
CA ALA A 14 8.84 -23.05 21.71
C ALA A 14 9.31 -23.46 23.12
N LYS A 15 8.42 -23.99 23.97
CA LYS A 15 8.77 -24.55 25.27
C LYS A 15 9.71 -25.77 25.15
N LYS A 16 9.43 -26.67 24.19
CA LYS A 16 10.29 -27.84 23.90
C LYS A 16 11.69 -27.41 23.49
N ALA A 17 11.82 -26.43 22.58
CA ALA A 17 13.13 -25.92 22.16
C ALA A 17 13.90 -25.26 23.32
N ARG A 18 13.23 -24.47 24.16
CA ARG A 18 13.84 -23.84 25.33
C ARG A 18 14.32 -24.87 26.36
N LYS A 19 13.48 -25.86 26.65
CA LYS A 19 13.83 -26.95 27.55
C LYS A 19 15.07 -27.68 27.06
N HIS A 20 15.13 -28.01 25.75
CA HIS A 20 16.31 -28.63 25.15
C HIS A 20 17.59 -27.79 25.36
N LYS A 21 17.51 -26.46 25.15
CA LYS A 21 18.64 -25.56 25.40
C LYS A 21 19.10 -25.57 26.85
N GLU A 22 18.16 -25.56 27.79
CA GLU A 22 18.46 -25.56 29.23
C GLU A 22 19.10 -26.88 29.68
N GLU A 23 18.64 -28.01 29.16
CA GLU A 23 19.12 -29.35 29.53
C GLU A 23 20.44 -29.73 28.85
N ASN A 24 20.69 -29.28 27.61
CA ASN A 24 21.82 -29.70 26.80
C ASN A 24 22.88 -28.61 26.57
N GLY A 25 22.65 -27.40 27.05
CA GLY A 25 23.55 -26.26 26.83
C GLY A 25 23.72 -25.88 25.36
N SER A 26 22.69 -26.07 24.53
CA SER A 26 22.74 -25.88 23.10
C SER A 26 23.28 -24.49 22.67
N SER A 27 24.25 -24.50 21.76
CA SER A 27 24.83 -23.30 21.13
C SER A 27 24.08 -22.88 19.87
N CYS A 28 23.03 -23.61 19.47
CA CYS A 28 22.24 -23.35 18.27
C CYS A 28 21.52 -21.99 18.31
N GLY A 29 21.43 -21.34 17.15
CA GLY A 29 20.61 -20.17 16.97
C GLY A 29 21.23 -18.84 17.39
N THR A 30 20.42 -17.79 17.27
CA THR A 30 20.80 -16.40 17.59
C THR A 30 20.03 -15.88 18.80
N SER A 31 20.49 -14.78 19.39
CA SER A 31 19.76 -14.09 20.46
C SER A 31 18.30 -13.73 20.05
N VAL A 32 18.07 -13.35 18.78
CA VAL A 32 16.74 -13.05 18.25
C VAL A 32 15.85 -14.30 18.25
N GLY A 33 16.38 -15.45 17.83
CA GLY A 33 15.64 -16.72 17.83
C GLY A 33 15.22 -17.13 19.23
N TRP A 34 16.12 -17.02 20.21
CA TRP A 34 15.83 -17.35 21.60
C TRP A 34 14.90 -16.33 22.29
N THR A 35 14.96 -15.05 21.89
CA THR A 35 13.97 -14.06 22.31
C THR A 35 12.57 -14.43 21.82
N ARG A 36 12.45 -14.86 20.56
CA ARG A 36 11.18 -15.35 20.01
C ARG A 36 10.68 -16.60 20.76
N ALA A 37 11.55 -17.56 21.02
CA ALA A 37 11.20 -18.75 21.79
C ALA A 37 10.66 -18.39 23.19
N ARG A 38 11.27 -17.41 23.89
CA ARG A 38 10.79 -16.92 25.17
C ARG A 38 9.41 -16.29 25.06
N GLN A 39 9.22 -15.38 24.08
CA GLN A 39 7.93 -14.70 23.85
C GLN A 39 6.80 -15.72 23.62
N LEU A 40 7.01 -16.67 22.71
CA LEU A 40 6.03 -17.70 22.39
C LEU A 40 5.75 -18.64 23.57
N ALA A 41 6.79 -19.07 24.30
CA ALA A 41 6.64 -19.92 25.48
C ALA A 41 5.81 -19.26 26.59
N ASN A 42 5.93 -17.94 26.73
CA ASN A 42 5.20 -17.13 27.72
C ASN A 42 3.87 -16.57 27.20
N ARG A 43 3.50 -16.85 25.94
CA ARG A 43 2.34 -16.28 25.26
C ARG A 43 2.31 -14.74 25.25
N GLU A 44 3.50 -14.13 25.13
CA GLU A 44 3.63 -12.69 24.97
C GLU A 44 3.06 -12.26 23.61
N ALA A 45 2.44 -11.09 23.54
CA ALA A 45 1.91 -10.55 22.29
C ALA A 45 3.06 -10.18 21.32
N LEU A 46 2.90 -10.54 20.06
CA LEU A 46 3.83 -10.20 18.99
C LEU A 46 3.39 -8.90 18.28
N SER A 47 4.33 -8.05 17.95
CA SER A 47 4.09 -6.90 17.07
C SER A 47 3.92 -7.33 15.60
N ASP A 48 3.40 -6.44 14.76
CA ASP A 48 3.26 -6.67 13.31
C ASP A 48 4.61 -7.10 12.67
N ASP A 49 5.71 -6.42 13.01
CA ASP A 49 7.04 -6.77 12.49
C ASP A 49 7.52 -8.13 12.97
N GLU A 50 7.19 -8.49 14.19
CA GLU A 50 7.53 -9.79 14.74
C GLU A 50 6.74 -10.91 14.07
N VAL A 51 5.47 -10.69 13.72
CA VAL A 51 4.66 -11.63 12.93
C VAL A 51 5.26 -11.82 11.55
N ILE A 52 5.59 -10.73 10.84
CA ILE A 52 6.22 -10.79 9.51
C ILE A 52 7.55 -11.54 9.55
N ARG A 53 8.40 -11.25 10.55
CA ARG A 53 9.68 -11.95 10.73
C ARG A 53 9.48 -13.44 11.04
N THR A 54 8.46 -13.79 11.83
CA THR A 54 8.13 -15.17 12.16
C THR A 54 7.72 -15.93 10.89
N TYR A 55 6.82 -15.37 10.08
CA TYR A 55 6.47 -15.95 8.79
C TYR A 55 7.68 -16.09 7.86
N SER A 56 8.47 -15.03 7.71
CA SER A 56 9.67 -15.05 6.86
C SER A 56 10.71 -16.09 7.27
N PHE A 57 10.88 -16.34 8.56
CA PHE A 57 11.76 -17.39 9.06
C PHE A 57 11.19 -18.79 8.80
N LEU A 58 9.97 -19.05 9.26
CA LEU A 58 9.36 -20.38 9.20
C LEU A 58 9.12 -20.86 7.76
N SER A 59 8.76 -19.97 6.84
CA SER A 59 8.56 -20.34 5.42
C SER A 59 9.83 -20.87 4.77
N ARG A 60 10.99 -20.31 5.10
CA ARG A 60 12.29 -20.75 4.59
C ARG A 60 12.85 -21.95 5.36
N ALA A 61 12.53 -22.03 6.66
CA ALA A 61 13.04 -23.07 7.55
C ALA A 61 12.18 -24.34 7.56
N LYS A 62 11.11 -24.42 6.75
CA LYS A 62 10.20 -25.58 6.69
C LYS A 62 10.91 -26.91 6.42
N VAL A 63 12.04 -26.88 5.71
CA VAL A 63 12.86 -28.08 5.44
C VAL A 63 13.42 -28.73 6.71
N TYR A 64 13.47 -27.99 7.82
CA TYR A 64 13.93 -28.46 9.12
C TYR A 64 12.81 -29.00 10.03
N ASP A 65 11.59 -29.15 9.53
CA ASP A 65 10.49 -29.78 10.26
C ASP A 65 10.67 -31.31 10.30
N GLN A 66 11.67 -31.76 11.05
CA GLN A 66 12.05 -33.17 11.13
C GLN A 66 11.61 -33.84 12.45
N GLY A 67 11.08 -33.08 13.39
CA GLY A 67 10.59 -33.59 14.68
C GLY A 67 11.65 -34.06 15.66
N LYS A 68 12.92 -34.11 15.26
CA LYS A 68 14.08 -34.56 16.07
C LYS A 68 15.13 -33.47 16.18
N TYR A 69 15.91 -33.48 17.29
CA TYR A 69 16.92 -32.48 17.59
C TYR A 69 18.35 -33.01 17.43
N PHE A 70 18.53 -34.31 17.27
CA PHE A 70 19.81 -34.95 17.04
C PHE A 70 19.80 -35.76 15.75
N ASP A 71 20.92 -35.76 15.04
CA ASP A 71 21.18 -36.65 13.91
C ASP A 71 21.60 -38.05 14.35
N GLU A 72 21.98 -38.93 13.41
CA GLU A 72 22.41 -40.30 13.66
C GLU A 72 23.77 -40.39 14.38
N ASN A 73 24.53 -39.28 14.38
CA ASN A 73 25.85 -39.18 15.03
C ASN A 73 25.77 -38.37 16.33
N GLU A 74 24.58 -38.18 16.90
CA GLU A 74 24.32 -37.43 18.14
C GLU A 74 24.68 -35.94 18.05
N ASN A 75 24.81 -35.36 16.84
CA ASN A 75 25.00 -33.91 16.67
C ASN A 75 23.66 -33.20 16.70
N GLU A 76 23.63 -31.99 17.28
CA GLU A 76 22.43 -31.13 17.28
C GLU A 76 22.03 -30.67 15.87
N ILE A 77 20.75 -30.85 15.52
CA ILE A 77 20.15 -30.32 14.31
C ILE A 77 19.64 -28.91 14.61
N CYS A 78 20.52 -27.92 14.53
CA CYS A 78 20.20 -26.53 14.86
C CYS A 78 18.98 -25.97 14.10
N GLY A 79 18.78 -26.39 12.85
CA GLY A 79 17.62 -26.01 12.07
C GLY A 79 16.29 -26.44 12.70
N SER A 80 16.22 -27.71 13.18
CA SER A 80 15.02 -28.26 13.83
C SER A 80 14.77 -27.60 15.19
N ILE A 81 15.81 -27.35 15.97
CA ILE A 81 15.70 -26.66 17.25
C ILE A 81 15.18 -25.26 17.05
N MET A 82 15.73 -24.51 16.05
CA MET A 82 15.30 -23.17 15.77
C MET A 82 13.91 -23.13 15.11
N TYR A 83 13.54 -24.12 14.31
CA TYR A 83 12.19 -24.20 13.76
C TYR A 83 11.15 -24.29 14.89
N ASP A 84 11.35 -25.16 15.86
CA ASP A 84 10.49 -25.27 17.04
C ASP A 84 10.56 -24.01 17.93
N ALA A 85 11.72 -23.38 18.07
CA ALA A 85 11.91 -22.14 18.83
C ALA A 85 11.04 -20.99 18.28
N TRP A 86 10.77 -20.97 16.97
CA TRP A 86 9.88 -20.01 16.31
C TRP A 86 8.43 -20.50 16.21
N GLY A 87 8.07 -21.58 16.88
CA GLY A 87 6.71 -22.10 17.02
C GLY A 87 6.37 -23.29 16.11
N GLY A 88 7.31 -23.76 15.31
CA GLY A 88 7.15 -24.97 14.49
C GLY A 88 6.08 -24.87 13.40
N SER A 89 5.69 -26.05 12.89
CA SER A 89 4.71 -26.19 11.80
C SER A 89 3.34 -25.61 12.10
N SER A 90 2.91 -25.59 13.37
CA SER A 90 1.62 -25.02 13.77
C SER A 90 1.58 -23.49 13.72
N MET A 91 2.73 -22.84 13.88
CA MET A 91 2.85 -21.37 13.83
C MET A 91 2.83 -20.84 12.39
N LEU A 92 3.32 -21.61 11.42
CA LEU A 92 3.51 -21.15 10.05
C LEU A 92 2.20 -20.69 9.37
N PRO A 93 1.07 -21.46 9.38
CA PRO A 93 -0.17 -21.02 8.74
C PRO A 93 -0.76 -19.77 9.41
N TRP A 94 -0.67 -19.68 10.72
CA TRP A 94 -1.13 -18.52 11.47
C TRP A 94 -0.30 -17.27 11.11
N ALA A 95 1.03 -17.39 11.14
CA ALA A 95 1.95 -16.31 10.81
C ALA A 95 1.79 -15.86 9.33
N GLU A 96 1.58 -16.81 8.40
CA GLU A 96 1.33 -16.51 6.99
C GLU A 96 0.08 -15.68 6.79
N SER A 97 -1.06 -16.12 7.36
CA SER A 97 -2.33 -15.42 7.25
C SER A 97 -2.25 -13.99 7.82
N ARG A 98 -1.61 -13.84 8.99
CA ARG A 98 -1.45 -12.53 9.64
C ARG A 98 -0.46 -11.64 8.89
N ALA A 99 0.70 -12.18 8.48
CA ALA A 99 1.71 -11.42 7.73
C ALA A 99 1.16 -10.90 6.41
N LYS A 100 0.43 -11.72 5.66
CA LYS A 100 -0.23 -11.28 4.41
C LYS A 100 -1.19 -10.12 4.67
N LYS A 101 -2.03 -10.22 5.70
CA LYS A 101 -2.97 -9.16 6.05
C LYS A 101 -2.24 -7.86 6.43
N ILE A 102 -1.20 -7.96 7.28
CA ILE A 102 -0.38 -6.80 7.68
C ILE A 102 0.33 -6.17 6.48
N MET A 103 0.89 -7.00 5.58
CA MET A 103 1.55 -6.52 4.36
C MET A 103 0.54 -5.85 3.41
N ASP A 104 -0.66 -6.40 3.26
CA ASP A 104 -1.74 -5.80 2.46
C ASP A 104 -2.20 -4.46 3.05
N GLU A 105 -2.36 -4.37 4.37
CA GLU A 105 -2.70 -3.13 5.05
C GLU A 105 -1.60 -2.07 4.87
N ARG A 106 -0.33 -2.44 5.06
CA ARG A 106 0.83 -1.56 4.82
C ARG A 106 0.97 -1.15 3.35
N SER A 107 0.67 -2.05 2.40
CA SER A 107 0.69 -1.70 0.98
C SER A 107 -0.44 -0.72 0.63
N LYS A 108 -1.60 -0.85 1.26
CA LYS A 108 -2.70 0.12 1.13
C LYS A 108 -2.33 1.47 1.70
N GLU A 109 -1.68 1.52 2.88
CA GLU A 109 -1.16 2.75 3.47
C GLU A 109 -0.05 3.38 2.61
N ASN A 110 0.86 2.56 2.05
CA ASN A 110 1.93 3.03 1.16
C ASN A 110 1.42 3.50 -0.21
N ASN A 111 0.21 3.08 -0.63
CA ASN A 111 -0.42 3.55 -1.87
C ASN A 111 -1.44 4.68 -1.61
N MET A 112 -1.63 5.07 -0.36
CA MET A 112 -2.48 6.22 -0.02
C MET A 112 -1.73 7.51 -0.37
N GLU A 113 -2.31 8.27 -1.28
CA GLU A 113 -1.79 9.56 -1.72
C GLU A 113 -2.54 10.69 -1.04
N LYS A 114 -1.82 11.74 -0.69
CA LYS A 114 -2.40 12.96 -0.11
C LYS A 114 -2.20 14.11 -1.08
N ARG A 115 -3.25 14.87 -1.32
CA ARG A 115 -3.21 16.08 -2.15
C ARG A 115 -3.73 17.25 -1.36
N SER A 116 -2.87 18.22 -1.18
CA SER A 116 -3.22 19.53 -0.65
C SER A 116 -2.99 20.54 -1.73
N ILE A 117 -4.01 21.29 -2.02
CA ILE A 117 -3.97 22.38 -2.96
C ILE A 117 -4.47 23.62 -2.22
N ASN A 118 -4.07 24.81 -2.68
CA ASN A 118 -4.51 26.07 -2.10
C ASN A 118 -6.01 26.30 -2.38
N PHE A 119 -6.86 25.36 -1.94
CA PHE A 119 -8.29 25.50 -1.99
C PHE A 119 -8.80 26.13 -0.71
N GLU A 120 -9.79 26.99 -0.90
CA GLU A 120 -10.37 27.74 0.20
C GLU A 120 -11.06 26.82 1.20
N LEU A 121 -10.55 26.82 2.40
CA LEU A 121 -11.23 26.37 3.60
C LEU A 121 -11.85 27.60 4.27
N ARG A 122 -13.14 27.54 4.56
CA ARG A 122 -13.87 28.66 5.17
C ARG A 122 -14.81 28.19 6.27
N ALA A 123 -15.06 29.06 7.23
CA ALA A 123 -16.17 28.92 8.17
C ALA A 123 -17.31 29.86 7.74
N LYS A 124 -18.56 29.41 7.83
CA LYS A 124 -19.71 30.29 7.65
C LYS A 124 -19.74 31.33 8.76
N PRO A 125 -19.98 32.63 8.46
CA PRO A 125 -20.16 33.65 9.48
C PRO A 125 -21.22 33.22 10.51
N GLU A 126 -20.97 33.47 11.77
CA GLU A 126 -21.88 33.20 12.89
C GLU A 126 -22.38 31.75 13.00
N SER A 127 -21.68 30.80 12.40
CA SER A 127 -22.02 29.39 12.46
C SER A 127 -20.79 28.55 12.83
N ARG A 128 -21.03 27.29 13.16
CA ARG A 128 -19.95 26.33 13.39
C ARG A 128 -19.59 25.53 12.15
N THR A 129 -20.24 25.82 11.01
CA THR A 129 -20.03 25.06 9.78
C THR A 129 -18.71 25.45 9.14
N ILE A 130 -17.88 24.46 8.91
CA ILE A 130 -16.65 24.54 8.11
C ILE A 130 -16.93 23.84 6.80
N PHE A 131 -16.51 24.45 5.69
CA PHE A 131 -16.56 23.86 4.37
C PHE A 131 -15.25 24.07 3.64
N GLY A 132 -14.90 23.13 2.77
CA GLY A 132 -13.67 23.16 2.00
C GLY A 132 -13.80 22.43 0.69
N THR A 133 -12.88 22.71 -0.23
CA THR A 133 -12.73 22.00 -1.49
C THR A 133 -11.62 21.00 -1.35
N ALA A 134 -11.91 19.72 -1.56
CA ALA A 134 -10.92 18.64 -1.49
C ALA A 134 -10.11 18.51 -2.79
N THR A 135 -10.77 18.69 -3.96
CA THR A 135 -10.11 18.70 -5.26
C THR A 135 -10.95 19.45 -6.30
N VAL A 136 -10.29 19.93 -7.38
CA VAL A 136 -10.92 20.51 -8.58
C VAL A 136 -10.55 19.62 -9.77
N PHE A 137 -11.51 19.36 -10.65
CA PHE A 137 -11.32 18.56 -11.84
C PHE A 137 -10.83 19.38 -13.03
N ASN A 138 -10.18 18.72 -13.99
CA ASN A 138 -9.66 19.36 -15.22
C ASN A 138 -8.71 20.54 -14.95
N SER A 139 -8.10 20.59 -13.79
CA SER A 139 -7.11 21.60 -13.42
C SER A 139 -5.76 20.94 -13.17
N ALA A 140 -4.75 21.37 -13.90
CA ALA A 140 -3.41 20.80 -13.73
C ALA A 140 -2.69 21.47 -12.57
N TYR A 141 -2.06 20.66 -11.73
CA TYR A 141 -1.25 21.08 -10.58
C TYR A 141 0.21 20.76 -10.80
N ASP A 142 1.08 21.72 -10.47
CA ASP A 142 2.52 21.51 -10.50
C ASP A 142 2.95 20.67 -9.27
N MET A 143 3.38 19.43 -9.53
CA MET A 143 3.86 18.48 -8.53
C MET A 143 5.40 18.43 -8.47
N GLY A 144 6.08 19.45 -8.98
CA GLY A 144 7.53 19.55 -9.06
C GLY A 144 8.08 18.94 -10.36
N TRP A 145 8.29 17.65 -10.44
CA TRP A 145 8.83 16.99 -11.64
C TRP A 145 7.76 16.58 -12.68
N TYR A 146 6.47 16.62 -12.33
CA TYR A 146 5.33 16.34 -13.21
C TYR A 146 4.17 17.28 -12.90
N ASP A 147 3.22 17.37 -13.81
CA ASP A 147 1.92 18.01 -13.59
C ASP A 147 0.87 16.91 -13.33
N GLU A 148 -0.05 17.14 -12.40
CA GLU A 148 -1.15 16.22 -12.09
C GLU A 148 -2.51 16.85 -12.36
N GLU A 149 -3.43 16.05 -12.86
CA GLU A 149 -4.83 16.45 -13.09
C GLU A 149 -5.77 15.36 -12.63
N MET A 150 -6.85 15.75 -11.96
CA MET A 150 -7.98 14.89 -11.66
C MET A 150 -9.00 14.95 -12.78
N ALA A 151 -9.35 13.81 -13.38
CA ALA A 151 -10.44 13.75 -14.35
C ALA A 151 -11.80 13.88 -13.63
N PRO A 152 -12.82 14.49 -14.25
CA PRO A 152 -14.15 14.64 -13.64
C PRO A 152 -14.78 13.30 -13.24
N GLU A 153 -14.52 12.25 -14.01
CA GLU A 153 -15.01 10.89 -13.78
C GLU A 153 -14.25 10.14 -12.68
N SER A 154 -13.16 10.69 -12.18
CA SER A 154 -12.25 9.96 -11.28
C SER A 154 -12.89 9.46 -9.98
N LEU A 155 -13.97 10.08 -9.53
CA LEU A 155 -14.69 9.74 -8.31
C LEU A 155 -15.97 8.91 -8.55
N ASN A 156 -16.35 8.62 -9.79
CA ASN A 156 -17.63 7.96 -10.08
C ASN A 156 -17.78 6.59 -9.40
N GLU A 157 -16.72 5.81 -9.33
CA GLU A 157 -16.70 4.46 -8.74
C GLU A 157 -15.92 4.42 -7.40
N ALA A 158 -15.51 5.57 -6.88
CA ALA A 158 -14.71 5.65 -5.67
C ALA A 158 -15.50 5.18 -4.44
N ASP A 159 -14.89 4.37 -3.58
CA ASP A 159 -15.44 4.06 -2.26
C ASP A 159 -15.35 5.29 -1.35
N MET A 160 -16.48 5.95 -1.13
CA MET A 160 -16.64 7.11 -0.24
C MET A 160 -17.64 6.84 0.89
N LYS A 161 -17.95 5.56 1.18
CA LYS A 161 -18.95 5.20 2.20
C LYS A 161 -18.53 5.61 3.61
N ASP A 162 -17.23 5.64 3.86
CA ASP A 162 -16.69 5.94 5.17
C ASP A 162 -15.45 6.85 5.06
N VAL A 163 -15.71 8.12 4.80
CA VAL A 163 -14.71 9.19 4.74
C VAL A 163 -14.71 9.95 6.05
N VAL A 164 -13.53 10.30 6.55
CA VAL A 164 -13.36 11.00 7.83
C VAL A 164 -12.86 12.42 7.59
N ALA A 165 -13.41 13.42 8.26
CA ALA A 165 -12.80 14.73 8.34
C ALA A 165 -11.78 14.72 9.49
N LEU A 166 -10.50 14.97 9.17
CA LEU A 166 -9.39 14.99 10.12
C LEU A 166 -8.74 16.38 10.17
N PHE A 167 -8.02 16.70 11.21
CA PHE A 167 -7.12 17.84 11.21
C PHE A 167 -5.68 17.35 10.89
N ASN A 168 -5.05 17.93 9.85
CA ASN A 168 -3.70 17.56 9.42
C ASN A 168 -3.50 16.07 9.07
N HIS A 169 -4.55 15.35 8.61
CA HIS A 169 -4.51 13.90 8.36
C HIS A 169 -4.15 13.06 9.60
N ASP A 170 -4.31 13.61 10.79
CA ASP A 170 -4.05 12.88 12.04
C ASP A 170 -5.28 12.09 12.45
N GLN A 171 -5.16 10.76 12.45
CA GLN A 171 -6.24 9.83 12.80
C GLN A 171 -6.76 10.00 14.24
N ASN A 172 -5.98 10.65 15.11
CA ASN A 172 -6.41 10.97 16.47
C ASN A 172 -7.21 12.28 16.54
N MET A 173 -7.23 13.09 15.49
CA MET A 173 -7.89 14.40 15.42
C MET A 173 -9.13 14.35 14.53
N VAL A 174 -10.11 13.53 14.91
CA VAL A 174 -11.37 13.34 14.19
C VAL A 174 -12.31 14.51 14.41
N LEU A 175 -12.82 15.09 13.32
CA LEU A 175 -13.76 16.22 13.32
C LEU A 175 -15.18 15.80 12.94
N ALA A 176 -15.32 14.96 11.92
CA ALA A 176 -16.59 14.49 11.40
C ALA A 176 -16.41 13.21 10.56
N ARG A 177 -17.52 12.54 10.19
CA ARG A 177 -17.46 11.30 9.41
C ARG A 177 -18.72 11.08 8.58
N THR A 178 -18.58 10.54 7.36
CA THR A 178 -19.74 10.28 6.51
C THR A 178 -20.64 9.20 7.07
N SER A 179 -20.09 8.11 7.62
CA SER A 179 -20.87 7.01 8.20
C SER A 179 -21.69 7.41 9.44
N SER A 180 -21.31 8.46 10.16
CA SER A 180 -22.10 9.04 11.25
C SER A 180 -23.03 10.18 10.80
N GLY A 181 -23.00 10.54 9.51
CA GLY A 181 -23.81 11.64 8.97
C GLY A 181 -23.34 13.05 9.37
N THR A 182 -22.18 13.17 10.05
CA THR A 182 -21.63 14.47 10.48
C THR A 182 -20.76 15.13 9.42
N LEU A 183 -20.26 14.38 8.42
CA LEU A 183 -19.56 14.89 7.25
C LEU A 183 -20.42 14.71 6.00
N LYS A 184 -20.56 15.78 5.22
CA LYS A 184 -21.19 15.73 3.90
C LYS A 184 -20.16 15.98 2.84
N LEU A 185 -20.19 15.16 1.79
CA LEU A 185 -19.41 15.32 0.56
C LEU A 185 -20.34 15.71 -0.57
N ASN A 186 -19.92 16.68 -1.39
CA ASN A 186 -20.63 17.14 -2.57
C ASN A 186 -19.70 17.06 -3.78
N VAL A 187 -19.94 16.10 -4.67
CA VAL A 187 -19.19 15.96 -5.92
C VAL A 187 -20.00 16.63 -7.02
N THR A 188 -19.41 17.64 -7.65
CA THR A 188 -19.97 18.37 -8.77
C THR A 188 -19.23 18.01 -10.07
N GLY A 189 -19.59 18.57 -11.21
CA GLY A 189 -18.81 18.42 -12.45
C GLY A 189 -17.43 19.08 -12.41
N ASN A 190 -17.16 19.96 -11.43
CA ASN A 190 -15.94 20.76 -11.36
C ASN A 190 -15.07 20.47 -10.14
N SER A 191 -15.65 19.93 -9.06
CA SER A 191 -14.96 19.79 -7.77
C SER A 191 -15.55 18.71 -6.89
N MET A 192 -14.78 18.26 -5.89
CA MET A 192 -15.30 17.62 -4.68
C MET A 192 -15.17 18.58 -3.51
N GLU A 193 -16.30 18.91 -2.92
CA GLU A 193 -16.42 19.78 -1.76
C GLU A 193 -16.87 18.98 -0.55
N TYR A 194 -16.61 19.50 0.65
CA TYR A 194 -17.08 18.91 1.88
C TYR A 194 -17.55 19.97 2.89
N GLU A 195 -18.50 19.60 3.75
CA GLU A 195 -18.93 20.43 4.87
C GLU A 195 -19.18 19.60 6.11
N PHE A 196 -18.89 20.18 7.26
CA PHE A 196 -19.22 19.63 8.57
C PHE A 196 -19.42 20.74 9.62
N GLU A 197 -20.17 20.44 10.66
CA GLU A 197 -20.19 21.29 11.86
C GLU A 197 -18.99 20.97 12.75
N ALA A 198 -18.18 21.97 13.09
CA ALA A 198 -17.10 21.80 14.05
C ALA A 198 -17.67 21.25 15.38
N PRO A 199 -17.20 20.07 15.85
CA PRO A 199 -17.73 19.46 17.06
C PRO A 199 -17.51 20.36 18.28
N ASN A 200 -18.39 20.29 19.27
CA ASN A 200 -18.25 21.07 20.49
C ASN A 200 -17.23 20.42 21.46
N THR A 201 -16.02 20.26 20.96
CA THR A 201 -14.85 19.75 21.70
C THR A 201 -13.74 20.79 21.63
N THR A 202 -12.68 20.63 22.43
CA THR A 202 -11.50 21.51 22.36
C THR A 202 -10.96 21.58 20.94
N LEU A 203 -10.72 20.44 20.29
CA LEU A 203 -10.23 20.36 18.90
C LEU A 203 -11.14 21.11 17.92
N GLY A 204 -12.46 20.91 18.01
CA GLY A 204 -13.40 21.54 17.09
C GLY A 204 -13.52 23.05 17.32
N ASN A 205 -13.44 23.51 18.57
CA ASN A 205 -13.46 24.93 18.92
C ASN A 205 -12.16 25.62 18.45
N ASP A 206 -11.01 25.02 18.71
CA ASP A 206 -9.69 25.53 18.31
C ASP A 206 -9.59 25.63 16.79
N LEU A 207 -10.01 24.57 16.06
CA LEU A 207 -10.01 24.59 14.60
C LEU A 207 -10.94 25.70 14.05
N LEU A 208 -12.16 25.82 14.59
CA LEU A 208 -13.12 26.83 14.13
C LEU A 208 -12.55 28.24 14.29
N GLU A 209 -11.87 28.53 15.41
CA GLU A 209 -11.21 29.80 15.64
C GLU A 209 -10.07 30.03 14.66
N MET A 210 -9.19 29.03 14.47
CA MET A 210 -8.08 29.12 13.51
C MET A 210 -8.54 29.34 12.07
N VAL A 211 -9.66 28.71 11.66
CA VAL A 211 -10.24 28.90 10.32
C VAL A 211 -10.86 30.31 10.19
N LYS A 212 -11.59 30.79 11.21
CA LYS A 212 -12.15 32.15 11.20
C LYS A 212 -11.08 33.24 11.16
N ARG A 213 -9.94 33.03 11.80
CA ARG A 213 -8.80 33.94 11.78
C ARG A 213 -7.98 33.85 10.48
N GLY A 214 -8.14 32.77 9.72
CA GLY A 214 -7.34 32.50 8.51
C GLY A 214 -5.98 31.87 8.80
N ASP A 215 -5.74 31.34 10.03
CA ASP A 215 -4.51 30.64 10.39
C ASP A 215 -4.48 29.24 9.73
N VAL A 216 -5.66 28.64 9.51
CA VAL A 216 -5.88 27.39 8.76
C VAL A 216 -6.86 27.69 7.64
N TYR A 217 -6.39 27.68 6.40
CA TYR A 217 -7.16 28.06 5.21
C TYR A 217 -7.01 27.07 4.04
N GLN A 218 -6.24 26.02 4.24
CA GLN A 218 -5.94 25.02 3.20
C GLN A 218 -6.68 23.71 3.47
N SER A 219 -6.96 23.02 2.40
CA SER A 219 -7.64 21.74 2.41
C SER A 219 -6.81 20.68 1.70
N SER A 220 -6.95 19.45 2.16
CA SER A 220 -6.30 18.27 1.61
C SER A 220 -7.26 17.09 1.60
N PHE A 221 -6.99 16.07 0.78
CA PHE A 221 -7.67 14.79 0.89
C PHE A 221 -6.71 13.64 0.65
N ALA A 222 -7.03 12.48 1.23
CA ALA A 222 -6.26 11.26 1.10
C ALA A 222 -7.06 10.20 0.36
N PHE A 223 -6.41 9.56 -0.64
CA PHE A 223 -7.06 8.61 -1.52
C PHE A 223 -6.07 7.55 -2.04
N THR A 224 -6.60 6.52 -2.68
CA THR A 224 -5.83 5.54 -3.46
C THR A 224 -6.27 5.59 -4.90
N VAL A 225 -5.32 5.68 -5.81
CA VAL A 225 -5.57 5.64 -7.26
C VAL A 225 -5.86 4.21 -7.70
N GLU A 226 -6.82 4.05 -8.62
CA GLU A 226 -7.12 2.79 -9.29
C GLU A 226 -6.63 2.78 -10.73
N LYS A 227 -6.87 3.89 -11.46
CA LYS A 227 -6.44 4.05 -12.86
C LYS A 227 -5.90 5.44 -13.08
N GLU A 228 -4.81 5.51 -13.82
CA GLU A 228 -4.15 6.75 -14.21
C GLU A 228 -3.52 6.64 -15.59
N ASP A 229 -3.34 7.76 -16.24
CA ASP A 229 -2.64 7.89 -17.52
C ASP A 229 -1.43 8.78 -17.34
N TRP A 230 -0.30 8.38 -17.91
CA TRP A 230 0.87 9.23 -18.03
C TRP A 230 1.06 9.70 -19.47
N GLN A 231 1.24 10.99 -19.65
CA GLN A 231 1.42 11.66 -20.94
C GLN A 231 2.79 12.30 -21.00
N GLU A 232 3.64 11.78 -21.90
CA GLU A 232 4.90 12.45 -22.24
C GLU A 232 4.60 13.69 -23.10
N ARG A 233 5.21 14.82 -22.73
CA ARG A 233 5.03 16.09 -23.46
C ARG A 233 6.42 16.63 -23.84
N SER A 234 6.66 16.77 -25.16
CA SER A 234 7.96 17.24 -25.66
C SER A 234 8.31 18.62 -25.09
N GLY A 235 9.49 18.70 -24.44
CA GLY A 235 9.98 19.94 -23.84
C GLY A 235 9.24 20.43 -22.58
N MET A 236 8.31 19.63 -22.03
CA MET A 236 7.54 19.95 -20.82
C MET A 236 7.63 18.78 -19.83
N LYS A 237 7.22 19.04 -18.58
CA LYS A 237 7.07 17.98 -17.56
C LYS A 237 6.06 16.93 -18.02
N PRO A 238 6.23 15.64 -17.71
CA PRO A 238 5.18 14.65 -17.94
C PRO A 238 3.90 15.04 -17.19
N LYS A 239 2.75 14.63 -17.71
CA LYS A 239 1.45 14.86 -17.09
C LYS A 239 0.84 13.56 -16.64
N ARG A 240 0.45 13.50 -15.38
CA ARG A 240 -0.34 12.43 -14.77
C ARG A 240 -1.81 12.82 -14.79
N VAL A 241 -2.67 11.97 -15.32
CA VAL A 241 -4.13 12.17 -15.27
C VAL A 241 -4.71 11.01 -14.44
N ILE A 242 -5.28 11.34 -13.28
CA ILE A 242 -5.96 10.35 -12.43
C ILE A 242 -7.36 10.14 -13.01
N ARG A 243 -7.60 8.92 -13.54
CA ARG A 243 -8.86 8.52 -14.20
C ARG A 243 -9.85 7.87 -13.25
N SER A 244 -9.36 7.14 -12.25
CA SER A 244 -10.22 6.48 -11.29
C SER A 244 -9.55 6.41 -9.92
N ILE A 245 -10.28 6.79 -8.89
CA ILE A 245 -9.92 6.67 -7.49
C ILE A 245 -10.63 5.45 -6.93
N LYS A 246 -9.86 4.57 -6.29
CA LYS A 246 -10.39 3.37 -5.65
C LYS A 246 -11.14 3.70 -4.36
N LYS A 247 -10.55 4.56 -3.54
CA LYS A 247 -11.09 4.92 -2.22
C LYS A 247 -10.62 6.31 -1.81
N VAL A 248 -11.53 7.07 -1.20
CA VAL A 248 -11.21 8.28 -0.43
C VAL A 248 -11.24 7.93 1.06
N TYR A 249 -10.18 8.29 1.79
CA TYR A 249 -10.03 7.98 3.21
C TYR A 249 -10.44 9.15 4.09
N ASP A 250 -9.88 10.32 3.79
CA ASP A 250 -10.16 11.52 4.57
C ASP A 250 -10.18 12.79 3.71
N VAL A 251 -10.82 13.81 4.26
CA VAL A 251 -10.73 15.21 3.86
C VAL A 251 -10.25 15.99 5.08
N SER A 252 -9.27 16.87 4.90
CA SER A 252 -8.59 17.48 6.05
C SER A 252 -8.35 18.97 5.86
N PRO A 253 -8.81 19.83 6.80
CA PRO A 253 -8.16 21.10 7.07
C PRO A 253 -6.69 20.87 7.39
N VAL A 254 -5.78 21.61 6.74
CA VAL A 254 -4.34 21.44 6.95
C VAL A 254 -3.62 22.77 7.14
N THR A 255 -2.60 22.75 7.98
CA THR A 255 -1.75 23.91 8.24
C THR A 255 -0.78 24.15 7.09
N TYR A 256 -0.22 23.07 6.54
CA TYR A 256 0.66 23.09 5.39
C TYR A 256 0.14 22.12 4.33
N PRO A 257 0.24 22.47 3.04
CA PRO A 257 -0.06 21.52 1.98
C PRO A 257 0.85 20.30 2.14
N ALA A 258 0.28 19.10 2.07
CA ALA A 258 1.08 17.89 2.07
C ALA A 258 2.02 17.95 0.85
N ASN A 259 3.30 17.71 1.08
CA ASN A 259 4.22 17.49 -0.04
C ASN A 259 3.70 16.29 -0.84
N PRO A 260 3.60 16.42 -2.17
CA PRO A 260 3.16 15.31 -3.00
C PRO A 260 4.04 14.09 -2.69
N ASP A 261 3.41 12.94 -2.49
CA ASP A 261 4.16 11.69 -2.29
C ASP A 261 4.78 11.28 -3.63
N THR A 262 5.93 11.90 -3.93
CA THR A 262 6.67 11.76 -5.19
C THR A 262 7.14 10.33 -5.43
N MET A 263 7.26 9.52 -4.37
CA MET A 263 7.71 8.13 -4.46
C MET A 263 6.67 7.21 -5.11
N VAL A 264 5.38 7.35 -4.77
CA VAL A 264 4.31 6.53 -5.37
C VAL A 264 4.15 6.88 -6.84
N ALA A 265 4.05 8.17 -7.15
CA ALA A 265 3.92 8.65 -8.53
C ALA A 265 5.16 8.28 -9.39
N LYS A 266 6.37 8.33 -8.81
CA LYS A 266 7.59 7.94 -9.51
C LYS A 266 7.61 6.46 -9.86
N ARG A 267 7.25 5.56 -8.93
CA ARG A 267 7.16 4.12 -9.19
C ARG A 267 6.14 3.80 -10.28
N SER A 268 4.97 4.46 -10.23
CA SER A 268 3.94 4.29 -11.25
C SER A 268 4.41 4.71 -12.62
N TYR A 269 5.08 5.86 -12.73
CA TYR A 269 5.64 6.34 -13.99
C TYR A 269 6.73 5.43 -14.55
N GLU A 270 7.64 4.92 -13.71
CA GLU A 270 8.68 3.96 -14.08
C GLU A 270 8.05 2.65 -14.59
N ALA A 271 7.04 2.13 -13.89
CA ALA A 271 6.32 0.92 -14.31
C ALA A 271 5.63 1.11 -15.68
N THR A 272 5.06 2.28 -15.97
CA THR A 272 4.48 2.58 -17.27
C THR A 272 5.53 2.56 -18.37
N LYS A 273 6.72 3.10 -18.12
CA LYS A 273 7.83 3.06 -19.09
C LYS A 273 8.35 1.66 -19.38
N GLU A 274 8.47 0.82 -18.35
CA GLU A 274 8.87 -0.59 -18.54
C GLU A 274 7.87 -1.35 -19.42
N ILE A 275 6.56 -1.16 -19.19
CA ILE A 275 5.50 -1.75 -20.00
C ILE A 275 5.58 -1.27 -21.45
N ASP A 276 5.80 0.03 -21.68
CA ASP A 276 5.92 0.60 -23.03
C ASP A 276 7.16 0.06 -23.77
N GLU A 277 8.29 -0.14 -23.07
CA GLU A 277 9.48 -0.74 -23.67
C GLU A 277 9.28 -2.22 -24.01
N ASP A 278 8.62 -2.98 -23.16
CA ASP A 278 8.31 -4.38 -23.41
C ASP A 278 7.30 -4.55 -24.55
N LEU A 279 6.28 -3.71 -24.62
CA LEU A 279 5.36 -3.65 -25.76
C LEU A 279 6.10 -3.35 -27.08
N LYS A 280 7.03 -2.38 -27.10
CA LYS A 280 7.86 -2.09 -28.27
C LYS A 280 8.66 -3.30 -28.71
N LYS A 281 9.29 -4.04 -27.78
CA LYS A 281 10.02 -5.27 -28.07
C LYS A 281 9.11 -6.36 -28.67
N VAL A 282 7.92 -6.55 -28.11
CA VAL A 282 6.93 -7.53 -28.62
C VAL A 282 6.47 -7.17 -30.02
N ILE A 283 6.18 -5.90 -30.29
CA ILE A 283 5.81 -5.42 -31.63
C ILE A 283 6.96 -5.63 -32.60
N GLU A 284 8.20 -5.31 -32.24
CA GLU A 284 9.37 -5.50 -33.09
C GLU A 284 9.61 -6.98 -33.43
N ILE A 285 9.42 -7.89 -32.47
CA ILE A 285 9.51 -9.35 -32.71
C ILE A 285 8.39 -9.81 -33.63
N SER A 286 7.16 -9.33 -33.45
CA SER A 286 6.02 -9.68 -34.30
C SER A 286 6.23 -9.22 -35.73
N VAL A 287 6.66 -7.99 -35.95
CA VAL A 287 6.97 -7.44 -37.27
C VAL A 287 8.10 -8.22 -37.94
N LYS A 288 9.17 -8.57 -37.23
CA LYS A 288 10.26 -9.41 -37.78
C LYS A 288 9.76 -10.79 -38.16
N SER A 289 8.88 -11.40 -37.38
CA SER A 289 8.33 -12.73 -37.70
C SER A 289 7.43 -12.68 -38.95
N GLU A 290 6.59 -11.65 -39.10
CA GLU A 290 5.76 -11.48 -40.29
C GLU A 290 6.61 -11.27 -41.58
N ILE A 291 7.66 -10.45 -41.48
CA ILE A 291 8.60 -10.25 -42.63
C ILE A 291 9.28 -11.56 -43.01
N ASN A 292 9.69 -12.38 -42.05
CA ASN A 292 10.30 -13.68 -42.31
C ASN A 292 9.33 -14.64 -43.02
N ILE A 293 8.08 -14.73 -42.53
CA ILE A 293 7.03 -15.55 -43.16
C ILE A 293 6.76 -15.08 -44.59
N GLN A 294 6.66 -13.78 -44.83
CA GLN A 294 6.47 -13.24 -46.18
C GLN A 294 7.64 -13.53 -47.12
N ASN A 295 8.88 -13.45 -46.62
CA ASN A 295 10.06 -13.78 -47.39
C ASN A 295 10.13 -15.28 -47.72
N GLU A 296 9.72 -16.13 -46.83
CA GLU A 296 9.65 -17.60 -47.05
C GLU A 296 8.58 -17.95 -48.08
N LEU A 297 7.41 -17.36 -48.01
CA LEU A 297 6.35 -17.50 -49.01
C LEU A 297 6.78 -17.03 -50.39
N ARG A 298 7.51 -15.92 -50.51
CA ARG A 298 8.08 -15.45 -51.78
C ARG A 298 9.11 -16.40 -52.34
N ARG A 299 10.01 -16.96 -51.51
CA ARG A 299 11.00 -17.97 -51.94
C ARG A 299 10.32 -19.23 -52.48
N ASN A 300 9.29 -19.71 -51.76
CA ASN A 300 8.53 -20.89 -52.14
C ASN A 300 7.77 -20.67 -53.47
N ALA A 301 7.14 -19.48 -53.63
CA ALA A 301 6.47 -19.11 -54.88
C ALA A 301 7.44 -19.05 -56.08
N LEU A 302 8.63 -18.48 -55.90
CA LEU A 302 9.69 -18.45 -56.94
C LEU A 302 10.19 -19.84 -57.28
N HIS A 303 10.34 -20.72 -56.30
CA HIS A 303 10.76 -22.12 -56.53
C HIS A 303 9.70 -22.88 -57.34
N LEU A 304 8.42 -22.71 -57.03
CA LEU A 304 7.31 -23.32 -57.79
C LEU A 304 7.21 -22.80 -59.22
N LEU A 305 7.48 -21.50 -59.46
CA LEU A 305 7.55 -20.92 -60.80
C LEU A 305 8.69 -21.51 -61.64
N ASN A 306 9.87 -21.68 -61.04
CA ASN A 306 11.03 -22.27 -61.72
C ASN A 306 10.85 -23.76 -62.02
N LEU A 307 10.02 -24.49 -61.30
CA LEU A 307 9.65 -25.87 -61.56
C LEU A 307 8.69 -26.03 -62.77
N LYS A 308 7.87 -25.01 -63.06
CA LYS A 308 6.89 -24.99 -64.14
C LYS A 308 7.50 -24.57 -65.51
N THR A 309 8.71 -24.00 -65.48
CA THR A 309 9.42 -23.53 -66.69
C THR A 309 10.47 -24.48 -67.15
N LYS A 310 10.61 -25.69 -66.61
CA LYS A 310 11.35 -26.81 -67.06
C LYS A 310 10.41 -27.90 -67.61
#